data_0dcafe3a2e0359589762549d765cb3a6
#
_entry.id   0dcafe3a2e0359589762549d765cb3a6
#
_cell.length_a   1.000
_cell.length_b   1.000
_cell.length_c   1.000
_cell.angle_alpha   90.00
_cell.angle_beta   90.00
_cell.angle_gamma   90.00
#
_symmetry.space_group_name_H-M   'P 1'
#
loop_
_entity.id
_entity.type
_entity.pdbx_description
1 polymer ?
#
loop_
_entity_poly.entity_id
_entity_poly.type
_entity_poly.pdbx_seq_one_letter_code
_entity_poly.pdbx_strand_id
1 'polypeptide(L)'
;MVLAPFGETMPLPEFLQKPLEKLFFGESAYLYRNASSFSDFTLDDFTFRPLICYEGTSKPAYSNSPSKIFIVMSNNAWFSPSIEPTLQKTLLKYYARRYDKIILHSANFSTSYILNPSLLGDILFRKRQ
;
A
#
# COMPACT_ATOMS: atom_id res chain seq x y z
N MET A 1 8.12 6.95 -1.68
CA MET A 1 7.52 5.75 -2.29
C MET A 1 8.29 4.53 -1.82
N VAL A 2 7.61 3.52 -1.33
CA VAL A 2 8.22 2.26 -0.90
C VAL A 2 7.85 1.20 -1.92
N LEU A 3 8.86 0.65 -2.59
CA LEU A 3 8.68 -0.35 -3.64
C LEU A 3 8.89 -1.76 -3.10
N ALA A 4 8.10 -2.71 -3.56
CA ALA A 4 8.23 -4.10 -3.18
C ALA A 4 9.52 -4.70 -3.77
N PRO A 5 10.37 -5.36 -2.94
CA PRO A 5 11.57 -6.05 -3.43
C PRO A 5 11.19 -7.10 -4.49
N PHE A 6 12.01 -7.22 -5.53
CA PHE A 6 11.83 -8.12 -6.69
C PHE A 6 10.53 -7.93 -7.50
N GLY A 7 9.50 -7.31 -6.96
CA GLY A 7 8.27 -6.99 -7.70
C GLY A 7 8.34 -5.62 -8.38
N GLU A 8 8.80 -4.62 -7.64
CA GLU A 8 8.82 -3.21 -8.07
C GLU A 8 10.24 -2.61 -8.02
N THR A 9 11.16 -3.25 -7.31
CA THR A 9 12.57 -2.84 -7.22
C THR A 9 13.47 -4.05 -7.03
N MET A 10 14.71 -3.95 -7.52
CA MET A 10 15.74 -4.94 -7.22
C MET A 10 16.55 -4.51 -5.99
N PRO A 11 16.64 -5.35 -4.94
CA PRO A 11 17.41 -5.06 -3.74
C PRO A 11 18.90 -5.31 -3.93
N LEU A 12 19.48 -4.72 -4.97
CA LEU A 12 20.88 -4.88 -5.34
C LEU A 12 21.56 -3.50 -5.44
N PRO A 13 22.89 -3.42 -5.24
CA PRO A 13 23.66 -2.21 -5.51
C PRO A 13 23.45 -1.72 -6.95
N GLU A 14 23.41 -0.39 -7.15
CA GLU A 14 23.12 0.22 -8.46
C GLU A 14 24.01 -0.29 -9.59
N PHE A 15 25.29 -0.59 -9.30
CA PHE A 15 26.23 -1.09 -10.32
C PHE A 15 25.89 -2.50 -10.82
N LEU A 16 25.15 -3.30 -10.04
CA LEU A 16 24.64 -4.62 -10.42
C LEU A 16 23.19 -4.57 -10.95
N GLN A 17 22.42 -3.57 -10.56
CA GLN A 17 21.03 -3.42 -10.99
C GLN A 17 20.92 -3.28 -12.51
N LYS A 18 21.63 -2.31 -13.10
CA LYS A 18 21.53 -2.01 -14.53
C LYS A 18 21.81 -3.20 -15.46
N PRO A 19 22.91 -3.97 -15.27
CA PRO A 19 23.13 -5.13 -16.14
C PRO A 19 22.14 -6.26 -15.91
N LEU A 20 21.67 -6.49 -14.67
CA LEU A 20 20.68 -7.52 -14.37
C LEU A 20 19.29 -7.15 -14.84
N GLU A 21 18.88 -5.90 -14.71
CA GLU A 21 17.60 -5.39 -15.25
C GLU A 21 17.57 -5.56 -16.77
N LYS A 22 18.65 -5.21 -17.46
CA LYS A 22 18.77 -5.40 -18.91
C LYS A 22 18.71 -6.87 -19.32
N LEU A 23 19.27 -7.76 -18.49
CA LEU A 23 19.27 -9.20 -18.75
C LEU A 23 17.90 -9.85 -18.56
N PHE A 24 17.16 -9.48 -17.49
CA PHE A 24 15.89 -10.09 -17.11
C PHE A 24 14.65 -9.39 -17.71
N PHE A 25 14.68 -8.08 -17.87
CA PHE A 25 13.52 -7.28 -18.27
C PHE A 25 13.69 -6.58 -19.63
N GLY A 26 14.86 -6.65 -20.24
CA GLY A 26 15.15 -5.98 -21.51
C GLY A 26 14.98 -4.45 -21.40
N GLU A 27 14.39 -3.84 -22.45
CA GLU A 27 14.18 -2.39 -22.48
C GLU A 27 13.07 -1.89 -21.51
N SER A 28 12.29 -2.81 -20.95
CA SER A 28 11.23 -2.48 -19.98
C SER A 28 11.76 -2.13 -18.58
N ALA A 29 13.04 -2.27 -18.33
CA ALA A 29 13.70 -1.99 -17.05
C ALA A 29 13.58 -0.52 -16.59
N TYR A 30 13.27 0.40 -17.49
CA TYR A 30 13.09 1.81 -17.17
C TYR A 30 11.84 2.14 -16.37
N LEU A 31 10.98 1.16 -16.11
CA LEU A 31 9.72 1.35 -15.37
C LEU A 31 9.90 1.38 -13.85
N TYR A 32 11.04 0.91 -13.35
CA TYR A 32 11.33 0.88 -11.91
C TYR A 32 12.01 2.18 -11.45
N ARG A 33 11.20 3.18 -11.15
CA ARG A 33 11.70 4.44 -10.58
C ARG A 33 11.32 4.57 -9.11
N ASN A 34 12.33 4.83 -8.29
CA ASN A 34 12.11 5.21 -6.89
C ASN A 34 11.61 6.66 -6.82
N ALA A 35 10.39 6.84 -6.35
CA ALA A 35 9.96 8.15 -5.90
C ALA A 35 10.40 8.36 -4.44
N SER A 36 10.92 9.53 -4.13
CA SER A 36 11.53 9.84 -2.84
C SER A 36 10.52 10.17 -1.74
N SER A 37 9.25 10.41 -2.08
CA SER A 37 8.24 10.86 -1.12
C SER A 37 6.82 10.44 -1.51
N PHE A 38 5.97 10.34 -0.48
CA PHE A 38 4.53 10.23 -0.66
C PHE A 38 3.92 11.58 -1.03
N SER A 39 2.87 11.58 -1.84
CA SER A 39 2.15 12.79 -2.24
C SER A 39 0.70 12.73 -1.79
N ASP A 40 0.21 13.85 -1.27
CA ASP A 40 -1.21 14.04 -0.98
C ASP A 40 -1.85 14.85 -2.11
N PHE A 41 -3.09 14.52 -2.43
CA PHE A 41 -3.88 15.20 -3.45
C PHE A 41 -5.12 15.80 -2.81
N THR A 42 -5.50 16.99 -3.27
CA THR A 42 -6.72 17.65 -2.85
C THR A 42 -7.69 17.73 -4.03
N LEU A 43 -8.90 17.28 -3.80
CA LEU A 43 -10.01 17.41 -4.74
C LEU A 43 -11.17 18.03 -3.96
N ASP A 44 -11.57 19.25 -4.37
CA ASP A 44 -12.51 20.08 -3.63
C ASP A 44 -12.07 20.25 -2.17
N ASP A 45 -12.88 19.82 -1.22
CA ASP A 45 -12.60 19.91 0.22
C ASP A 45 -11.94 18.63 0.80
N PHE A 46 -11.64 17.64 -0.05
CA PHE A 46 -11.08 16.36 0.40
C PHE A 46 -9.62 16.23 0.05
N THR A 47 -8.80 15.90 1.04
CA THR A 47 -7.40 15.54 0.84
C THR A 47 -7.23 14.04 1.02
N PHE A 48 -6.60 13.41 0.06
CA PHE A 48 -6.36 11.97 0.07
C PHE A 48 -4.94 11.61 -0.36
N ARG A 49 -4.47 10.47 0.12
CA ARG A 49 -3.18 9.89 -0.24
C ARG A 49 -3.37 8.58 -0.99
N PRO A 50 -2.99 8.49 -2.27
CA PRO A 50 -2.91 7.23 -2.98
C PRO A 50 -1.65 6.46 -2.56
N LEU A 51 -1.79 5.15 -2.38
CA LEU A 51 -0.72 4.21 -2.07
C LEU A 51 -0.83 3.00 -2.99
N ILE A 52 0.29 2.51 -3.47
CA ILE A 52 0.32 1.37 -4.36
C ILE A 52 0.87 0.16 -3.61
N CYS A 53 0.05 -0.88 -3.53
CA CYS A 53 0.40 -2.21 -3.04
C CYS A 53 1.17 -2.16 -1.70
N TYR A 54 2.45 -2.47 -1.74
CA TYR A 54 3.34 -2.54 -0.57
C TYR A 54 3.47 -1.22 0.20
N GLU A 55 3.28 -0.08 -0.46
CA GLU A 55 3.30 1.23 0.21
C GLU A 55 2.23 1.34 1.31
N GLY A 56 1.08 0.69 1.11
CA GLY A 56 0.00 0.63 2.10
C GLY A 56 0.40 -0.10 3.38
N THR A 57 1.47 -0.87 3.39
CA THR A 57 2.00 -1.56 4.58
C THR A 57 3.08 -0.77 5.31
N SER A 58 3.44 0.40 4.79
CA SER A 58 4.54 1.23 5.29
C SER A 58 4.06 2.23 6.34
N LYS A 59 4.63 2.17 7.55
CA LYS A 59 4.34 3.14 8.62
C LYS A 59 4.53 4.60 8.19
N PRO A 60 5.61 5.00 7.50
CA PRO A 60 5.82 6.38 7.07
C PRO A 60 4.71 6.93 6.17
N ALA A 61 4.01 6.06 5.42
CA ALA A 61 2.90 6.48 4.57
C ALA A 61 1.76 7.15 5.37
N TYR A 62 1.57 6.74 6.62
CA TYR A 62 0.47 7.20 7.48
C TYR A 62 0.90 8.26 8.49
N SER A 63 2.10 8.16 9.05
CA SER A 63 2.55 8.99 10.17
C SER A 63 2.72 10.47 9.82
N ASN A 64 3.04 10.78 8.57
CA ASN A 64 3.37 12.14 8.12
C ASN A 64 2.36 12.71 7.12
N SER A 65 1.15 12.19 7.08
CA SER A 65 0.13 12.66 6.15
C SER A 65 -0.97 13.46 6.86
N PRO A 66 -1.32 14.66 6.35
CA PRO A 66 -2.50 15.39 6.78
C PRO A 66 -3.80 14.79 6.26
N SER A 67 -3.74 13.93 5.25
CA SER A 67 -4.91 13.32 4.63
C SER A 67 -5.67 12.43 5.60
N LYS A 68 -7.01 12.53 5.57
CA LYS A 68 -7.90 11.62 6.30
C LYS A 68 -8.24 10.36 5.53
N ILE A 69 -8.20 10.44 4.20
CA ILE A 69 -8.58 9.37 3.28
C ILE A 69 -7.33 8.83 2.60
N PHE A 70 -7.19 7.53 2.62
CA PHE A 70 -6.12 6.79 1.95
C PHE A 70 -6.74 5.85 0.91
N ILE A 71 -6.21 5.87 -0.29
CA ILE A 71 -6.64 4.98 -1.38
C ILE A 71 -5.50 4.01 -1.64
N VAL A 72 -5.67 2.76 -1.24
CA VAL A 72 -4.67 1.69 -1.43
C VAL A 72 -5.08 0.83 -2.60
N MET A 73 -4.26 0.77 -3.62
CA MET A 73 -4.46 -0.05 -4.82
C MET A 73 -3.47 -1.21 -4.82
N SER A 74 -3.96 -2.44 -4.86
CA SER A 74 -3.11 -3.64 -4.79
C SER A 74 -3.36 -4.60 -5.93
N ASN A 75 -2.28 -5.17 -6.46
CA ASN A 75 -2.34 -6.29 -7.38
C ASN A 75 -2.01 -7.58 -6.61
N ASN A 76 -3.04 -8.28 -6.13
CA ASN A 76 -2.90 -9.49 -5.32
C ASN A 76 -2.76 -10.77 -6.16
N ALA A 77 -2.77 -10.68 -7.49
CA ALA A 77 -2.53 -11.81 -8.37
C ALA A 77 -1.13 -12.43 -8.18
N TRP A 78 -0.15 -11.62 -7.80
CA TRP A 78 1.23 -12.03 -7.57
C TRP A 78 1.39 -12.97 -6.36
N PHE A 79 0.45 -12.91 -5.41
CA PHE A 79 0.51 -13.59 -4.12
C PHE A 79 -0.49 -14.73 -4.00
N SER A 80 -1.10 -15.15 -5.09
CA SER A 80 -2.07 -16.26 -5.09
C SER A 80 -1.38 -17.60 -5.40
N PRO A 81 -1.63 -18.68 -4.61
CA PRO A 81 -2.37 -18.69 -3.34
C PRO A 81 -1.44 -18.42 -2.14
N SER A 82 -1.71 -17.37 -1.38
CA SER A 82 -0.96 -17.08 -0.14
C SER A 82 -1.80 -16.37 0.91
N ILE A 83 -1.28 -16.25 2.12
CA ILE A 83 -1.91 -15.50 3.22
C ILE A 83 -1.64 -14.00 3.17
N GLU A 84 -0.87 -13.52 2.19
CA GLU A 84 -0.44 -12.13 2.10
C GLU A 84 -1.61 -11.15 2.07
N PRO A 85 -2.70 -11.34 1.28
CA PRO A 85 -3.84 -10.45 1.29
C PRO A 85 -4.50 -10.30 2.66
N THR A 86 -4.49 -11.37 3.46
CA THR A 86 -5.02 -11.37 4.83
C THR A 86 -4.11 -10.58 5.77
N LEU A 87 -2.80 -10.76 5.64
CA LEU A 87 -1.81 -10.00 6.43
C LEU A 87 -1.86 -8.52 6.08
N GLN A 88 -1.94 -8.18 4.79
CA GLN A 88 -2.09 -6.82 4.31
C GLN A 88 -3.35 -6.17 4.92
N LYS A 89 -4.51 -6.83 4.85
CA LYS A 89 -5.75 -6.34 5.43
C LYS A 89 -5.65 -6.11 6.93
N THR A 90 -4.98 -7.00 7.65
CA THR A 90 -4.77 -6.89 9.10
C THR A 90 -3.92 -5.66 9.43
N LEU A 91 -2.86 -5.43 8.66
CA LEU A 91 -1.96 -4.29 8.85
C LEU A 91 -2.65 -2.97 8.49
N LEU A 92 -3.43 -2.94 7.41
CA LEU A 92 -4.24 -1.77 7.04
C LEU A 92 -5.27 -1.43 8.13
N LYS A 93 -5.92 -2.43 8.74
CA LYS A 93 -6.80 -2.22 9.90
C LYS A 93 -6.07 -1.59 11.09
N TYR A 94 -4.87 -2.07 11.36
CA TYR A 94 -4.04 -1.50 12.41
C TYR A 94 -3.73 -0.02 12.14
N TYR A 95 -3.30 0.32 10.92
CA TYR A 95 -2.99 1.70 10.56
C TYR A 95 -4.21 2.60 10.53
N ALA A 96 -5.35 2.13 10.02
CA ALA A 96 -6.60 2.88 10.05
C ALA A 96 -6.95 3.34 11.48
N ARG A 97 -6.79 2.45 12.46
CA ARG A 97 -7.03 2.75 13.88
C ARG A 97 -5.96 3.61 14.50
N ARG A 98 -4.71 3.24 14.26
CA ARG A 98 -3.55 3.89 14.90
C ARG A 98 -3.44 5.37 14.54
N TYR A 99 -3.79 5.71 13.30
CA TYR A 99 -3.65 7.06 12.76
C TYR A 99 -5.00 7.74 12.48
N ASP A 100 -6.10 7.13 12.86
CA ASP A 100 -7.47 7.63 12.61
C ASP A 100 -7.70 7.98 11.14
N LYS A 101 -7.45 7.02 10.26
CA LYS A 101 -7.55 7.17 8.81
C LYS A 101 -8.61 6.26 8.21
N ILE A 102 -9.35 6.78 7.23
CA ILE A 102 -10.24 5.99 6.39
C ILE A 102 -9.41 5.41 5.25
N ILE A 103 -9.44 4.10 5.07
CA ILE A 103 -8.70 3.41 4.01
C ILE A 103 -9.68 2.77 3.04
N LEU A 104 -9.63 3.20 1.79
CA LEU A 104 -10.31 2.59 0.66
C LEU A 104 -9.32 1.65 -0.02
N HIS A 105 -9.53 0.35 0.09
CA HIS A 105 -8.66 -0.65 -0.52
C HIS A 105 -9.32 -1.24 -1.76
N SER A 106 -8.68 -1.07 -2.90
CA SER A 106 -9.06 -1.67 -4.16
C SER A 106 -8.02 -2.73 -4.56
N ALA A 107 -8.47 -3.95 -4.79
CA ALA A 107 -7.59 -5.05 -5.16
C ALA A 107 -8.21 -5.91 -6.26
N ASN A 108 -7.36 -6.41 -7.17
CA ASN A 108 -7.70 -7.52 -8.03
C ASN A 108 -7.42 -8.85 -7.31
N PHE A 109 -8.03 -9.94 -7.74
CA PHE A 109 -7.88 -11.28 -7.17
C PHE A 109 -8.09 -11.39 -5.65
N SER A 110 -8.64 -10.37 -5.02
CA SER A 110 -9.09 -10.39 -3.62
C SER A 110 -10.22 -9.38 -3.40
N THR A 111 -10.85 -9.44 -2.22
CA THR A 111 -11.95 -8.54 -1.89
C THR A 111 -11.46 -7.12 -1.67
N SER A 112 -12.09 -6.15 -2.35
CA SER A 112 -11.96 -4.72 -2.04
C SER A 112 -12.81 -4.38 -0.82
N TYR A 113 -12.37 -3.42 0.00
CA TYR A 113 -13.05 -3.06 1.24
C TYR A 113 -12.77 -1.62 1.67
N ILE A 114 -13.62 -1.13 2.58
CA ILE A 114 -13.45 0.18 3.23
C ILE A 114 -13.18 -0.07 4.71
N LEU A 115 -12.13 0.55 5.24
CA LEU A 115 -11.78 0.54 6.66
C LEU A 115 -12.06 1.92 7.24
N ASN A 116 -13.06 2.01 8.09
CA ASN A 116 -13.37 3.22 8.85
C ASN A 116 -13.03 2.95 10.32
N PRO A 117 -12.15 3.74 10.95
CA PRO A 117 -11.73 3.53 12.33
C PRO A 117 -12.90 3.53 13.32
N SER A 118 -13.91 4.38 13.11
CA SER A 118 -15.11 4.43 13.95
C SER A 118 -15.91 3.13 13.90
N LEU A 119 -16.14 2.59 12.70
CA LEU A 119 -16.86 1.32 12.53
C LEU A 119 -16.07 0.11 13.05
N LEU A 120 -14.75 0.14 12.91
CA LEU A 120 -13.87 -0.92 13.42
C LEU A 120 -13.89 -0.97 14.97
N GLY A 121 -14.06 0.17 15.63
CA GLY A 121 -14.23 0.27 17.08
C GLY A 121 -15.51 -0.44 17.52
N ASP A 122 -16.64 -0.13 16.91
CA ASP A 122 -17.95 -0.68 17.25
C ASP A 122 -18.03 -2.20 17.08
N ILE A 123 -17.40 -2.76 16.05
CA ILE A 123 -17.38 -4.20 15.82
C ILE A 123 -16.65 -4.96 16.93
N LEU A 124 -15.60 -4.38 17.49
CA LEU A 124 -14.84 -4.99 18.59
C LEU A 124 -15.59 -4.93 19.92
N PHE A 125 -16.33 -3.85 20.18
CA PHE A 125 -17.19 -3.74 21.36
C PHE A 125 -18.39 -4.67 21.30
N ARG A 126 -18.97 -4.89 20.12
CA ARG A 126 -20.08 -5.84 19.93
C ARG A 126 -19.70 -7.30 20.16
N LYS A 127 -18.45 -7.70 19.88
CA LYS A 127 -17.98 -9.06 20.15
C LYS A 127 -17.66 -9.35 21.61
N ARG A 128 -17.60 -8.33 22.47
CA ARG A 128 -17.35 -8.49 23.90
C ARG A 128 -18.63 -8.50 24.76
N GLN A 129 -19.77 -8.23 24.14
CA GLN A 129 -21.10 -8.39 24.73
C GLN A 129 -21.76 -9.69 24.28
#